data_79eb3dde05005c6158988b920b89ed70
#
_entry.id   79eb3dde05005c6158988b920b89ed70
#
_cell.length_a   1.000
_cell.length_b   1.000
_cell.length_c   1.000
_cell.angle_alpha   90.00
_cell.angle_beta   90.00
_cell.angle_gamma   90.00
#
_symmetry.space_group_name_H-M   'P 1'
#
loop_
_entity.id
_entity.type
_entity.pdbx_description
1 polymer ?
#
loop_
_entity_poly.entity_id
_entity_poly.type
_entity_poly.pdbx_seq_one_letter_code
_entity_poly.pdbx_strand_id
1 'polypeptide(L)'
;MKLGAVILVAGVGIPDEEMEKFLEMKRPTIFEQMIVSYQRAGVADIALVTRDGMADKIEQTLHRRGVTFLDIESDSFELAVLKGLSYLSDTCERIFVGDIRFPFFQPDILVMMQKRQAELLGAVYGGMFGDLICTSQACARNICKKLEQQIEESAEMAEGTVRSIGVAAFWK
;
A
#
# COMPACT_ATOMS: atom_id res chain seq x y z
N MET A 1 19.36 -2.38 -7.80
CA MET A 1 18.32 -2.57 -6.76
C MET A 1 16.96 -2.22 -7.35
N LYS A 2 16.06 -3.18 -7.39
CA LYS A 2 14.70 -2.97 -7.91
C LYS A 2 13.77 -2.51 -6.79
N LEU A 3 13.13 -1.38 -7.01
CA LEU A 3 12.20 -0.76 -6.06
C LEU A 3 10.76 -1.00 -6.51
N GLY A 4 9.91 -1.35 -5.56
CA GLY A 4 8.47 -1.46 -5.73
C GLY A 4 7.72 -0.53 -4.79
N ALA A 5 6.46 -0.25 -5.11
CA ALA A 5 5.55 0.47 -4.23
C ALA A 5 4.16 -0.15 -4.25
N VAL A 6 3.58 -0.29 -3.08
CA VAL A 6 2.17 -0.63 -2.88
C VAL A 6 1.43 0.64 -2.49
N ILE A 7 0.38 0.97 -3.23
CA ILE A 7 -0.54 2.05 -2.89
C ILE A 7 -1.87 1.42 -2.47
N LEU A 8 -2.24 1.60 -1.22
CA LEU A 8 -3.48 1.08 -0.66
C LEU A 8 -4.62 2.06 -0.94
N VAL A 9 -5.54 1.64 -1.80
CA VAL A 9 -6.79 2.34 -2.10
C VAL A 9 -7.95 1.66 -1.39
N ALA A 10 -7.92 0.34 -1.29
CA ALA A 10 -8.85 -0.45 -0.50
C ALA A 10 -8.27 -0.82 0.87
N GLY A 11 -9.12 -1.16 1.82
CA GLY A 11 -8.74 -1.58 3.17
C GLY A 11 -8.36 -0.43 4.10
N VAL A 12 -8.52 0.81 3.68
CA VAL A 12 -8.11 2.02 4.42
C VAL A 12 -9.30 2.83 4.96
N GLY A 13 -10.51 2.28 4.86
CA GLY A 13 -11.70 2.87 5.46
C GLY A 13 -12.24 4.11 4.75
N ILE A 14 -11.94 4.30 3.47
CA ILE A 14 -12.49 5.40 2.68
C ILE A 14 -13.84 4.98 2.10
N PRO A 15 -14.94 5.69 2.39
CA PRO A 15 -16.24 5.43 1.78
C PRO A 15 -16.21 5.64 0.25
N ASP A 16 -17.09 4.93 -0.47
CA ASP A 16 -17.19 5.04 -1.93
C ASP A 16 -17.44 6.46 -2.42
N GLU A 17 -18.29 7.21 -1.70
CA GLU A 17 -18.58 8.60 -2.04
C GLU A 17 -17.37 9.52 -1.96
N GLU A 18 -16.48 9.30 -0.98
CA GLU A 18 -15.22 10.05 -0.89
C GLU A 18 -14.24 9.62 -1.98
N MET A 19 -14.19 8.34 -2.28
CA MET A 19 -13.35 7.83 -3.36
C MET A 19 -13.76 8.41 -4.72
N GLU A 20 -15.05 8.53 -4.99
CA GLU A 20 -15.55 9.17 -6.21
C GLU A 20 -15.12 10.64 -6.31
N LYS A 21 -15.13 11.37 -5.19
CA LYS A 21 -14.61 12.75 -5.17
C LYS A 21 -13.13 12.84 -5.52
N PHE A 22 -12.31 11.89 -5.09
CA PHE A 22 -10.90 11.84 -5.49
C PHE A 22 -10.72 11.61 -6.99
N LEU A 23 -11.61 10.84 -7.62
CA LEU A 23 -11.60 10.60 -9.06
C LEU A 23 -12.07 11.80 -9.89
N GLU A 24 -12.95 12.62 -9.33
CA GLU A 24 -13.48 13.83 -9.97
C GLU A 24 -12.55 15.05 -9.86
N MET A 25 -11.51 14.97 -9.04
CA MET A 25 -10.56 16.08 -8.86
C MET A 25 -9.89 16.43 -10.18
N LYS A 26 -9.61 17.73 -10.37
CA LYS A 26 -8.86 18.24 -11.52
C LYS A 26 -7.50 17.56 -11.63
N ARG A 27 -7.07 17.28 -12.84
CA ARG A 27 -5.74 16.68 -13.10
C ARG A 27 -4.60 17.60 -12.67
N PRO A 28 -3.50 17.05 -12.13
CA PRO A 28 -3.29 15.62 -11.87
C PRO A 28 -4.10 15.14 -10.66
N THR A 29 -4.68 13.95 -10.74
CA THR A 29 -5.39 13.32 -9.62
C THR A 29 -4.43 12.97 -8.49
N ILE A 30 -4.96 12.69 -7.28
CA ILE A 30 -4.16 12.22 -6.16
C ILE A 30 -3.38 10.96 -6.51
N PHE A 31 -3.99 10.04 -7.25
CA PHE A 31 -3.34 8.81 -7.73
C PHE A 31 -2.14 9.12 -8.62
N GLU A 32 -2.29 10.03 -9.59
CA GLU A 32 -1.18 10.46 -10.44
C GLU A 32 -0.05 11.10 -9.66
N GLN A 33 -0.38 11.96 -8.70
CA GLN A 33 0.63 12.62 -7.87
C GLN A 33 1.46 11.62 -7.05
N MET A 34 0.80 10.63 -6.44
CA MET A 34 1.48 9.56 -5.71
C MET A 34 2.37 8.73 -6.64
N ILE A 35 1.84 8.29 -7.77
CA ILE A 35 2.57 7.48 -8.75
C ILE A 35 3.80 8.24 -9.25
N VAL A 36 3.65 9.51 -9.61
CA VAL A 36 4.77 10.36 -10.06
C VAL A 36 5.84 10.50 -8.98
N SER A 37 5.44 10.66 -7.71
CA SER A 37 6.38 10.76 -6.60
C SER A 37 7.21 9.48 -6.45
N TYR A 38 6.58 8.31 -6.52
CA TYR A 38 7.29 7.03 -6.50
C TYR A 38 8.21 6.86 -7.71
N GLN A 39 7.72 7.16 -8.91
CA GLN A 39 8.53 7.05 -10.13
C GLN A 39 9.75 7.99 -10.12
N ARG A 40 9.60 9.21 -9.62
CA ARG A 40 10.72 10.14 -9.43
C ARG A 40 11.76 9.64 -8.43
N ALA A 41 11.35 8.85 -7.46
CA ALA A 41 12.26 8.19 -6.51
C ALA A 41 12.92 6.92 -7.09
N GLY A 42 12.62 6.56 -8.34
CA GLY A 42 13.21 5.39 -9.01
C GLY A 42 12.41 4.09 -8.84
N VAL A 43 11.18 4.17 -8.35
CA VAL A 43 10.29 3.00 -8.27
C VAL A 43 9.85 2.59 -9.66
N ALA A 44 10.10 1.33 -10.03
CA ALA A 44 9.77 0.78 -11.34
C ALA A 44 8.40 0.10 -11.38
N ASP A 45 8.04 -0.64 -10.33
CA ASP A 45 6.81 -1.41 -10.24
C ASP A 45 5.92 -0.85 -9.14
N ILE A 46 4.70 -0.45 -9.51
CA ILE A 46 3.71 0.09 -8.58
C ILE A 46 2.48 -0.81 -8.62
N ALA A 47 2.06 -1.31 -7.46
CA ALA A 47 0.82 -2.04 -7.27
C ALA A 47 -0.22 -1.15 -6.58
N LEU A 48 -1.32 -0.87 -7.26
CA LEU A 48 -2.50 -0.26 -6.67
C LEU A 48 -3.44 -1.35 -6.19
N VAL A 49 -3.70 -1.39 -4.89
CA VAL A 49 -4.64 -2.36 -4.31
C VAL A 49 -6.00 -1.70 -4.18
N THR A 50 -6.95 -2.21 -4.95
CA THR A 50 -8.30 -1.68 -5.09
C THR A 50 -9.33 -2.73 -4.68
N ARG A 51 -10.59 -2.37 -4.66
CA ARG A 51 -11.71 -3.28 -4.54
C ARG A 51 -12.58 -3.24 -5.80
N ASP A 52 -13.49 -4.18 -5.90
CA ASP A 52 -14.34 -4.39 -7.08
C ASP A 52 -14.91 -3.09 -7.67
N GLY A 53 -14.72 -2.92 -8.97
CA GLY A 53 -15.25 -1.79 -9.74
C GLY A 53 -14.45 -0.49 -9.65
N MET A 54 -13.43 -0.41 -8.78
CA MET A 54 -12.63 0.82 -8.64
C MET A 54 -11.46 0.88 -9.60
N ALA A 55 -10.86 -0.27 -9.95
CA ALA A 55 -9.70 -0.33 -10.84
C ALA A 55 -9.98 0.36 -12.17
N ASP A 56 -11.07 0.05 -12.83
CA ASP A 56 -11.44 0.62 -14.13
C ASP A 56 -11.62 2.14 -14.06
N LYS A 57 -12.26 2.63 -13.00
CA LYS A 57 -12.47 4.06 -12.78
C LYS A 57 -11.15 4.81 -12.59
N ILE A 58 -10.22 4.24 -11.83
CA ILE A 58 -8.91 4.83 -11.59
C ILE A 58 -8.07 4.77 -12.87
N GLU A 59 -8.08 3.64 -13.57
CA GLU A 59 -7.32 3.45 -14.82
C GLU A 59 -7.68 4.46 -15.88
N GLN A 60 -8.96 4.82 -16.01
CA GLN A 60 -9.42 5.87 -16.93
C GLN A 60 -8.81 7.25 -16.65
N THR A 61 -8.39 7.49 -15.40
CA THR A 61 -7.76 8.75 -14.98
C THR A 61 -6.25 8.74 -15.07
N LEU A 62 -5.64 7.56 -15.26
CA LEU A 62 -4.20 7.38 -15.27
C LEU A 62 -3.65 7.19 -16.68
N HIS A 63 -2.62 7.98 -17.02
CA HIS A 63 -1.87 7.84 -18.26
C HIS A 63 -0.42 7.42 -18.01
N ARG A 64 -0.18 6.56 -17.02
CA ARG A 64 1.17 6.18 -16.57
C ARG A 64 1.41 4.70 -16.77
N ARG A 65 2.64 4.36 -17.18
CA ARG A 65 3.13 2.98 -17.29
C ARG A 65 3.71 2.50 -15.96
N GLY A 66 3.82 1.19 -15.79
CA GLY A 66 4.43 0.57 -14.59
C GLY A 66 3.49 0.49 -13.39
N VAL A 67 2.18 0.57 -13.62
CA VAL A 67 1.15 0.44 -12.59
C VAL A 67 0.34 -0.81 -12.85
N THR A 68 0.21 -1.65 -11.83
CA THR A 68 -0.64 -2.84 -11.84
C THR A 68 -1.76 -2.69 -10.82
N PHE A 69 -2.98 -3.02 -11.22
CA PHE A 69 -4.15 -3.02 -10.34
C PHE A 69 -4.35 -4.40 -9.75
N LEU A 70 -4.51 -4.47 -8.44
CA LEU A 70 -4.78 -5.69 -7.69
C LEU A 70 -6.08 -5.52 -6.92
N ASP A 71 -7.08 -6.32 -7.23
CA ASP A 71 -8.36 -6.27 -6.53
C ASP A 71 -8.40 -7.19 -5.31
N ILE A 72 -9.06 -6.74 -4.26
CA ILE A 72 -9.39 -7.55 -3.08
C ILE A 72 -10.90 -7.70 -2.95
N GLU A 73 -11.33 -8.87 -2.48
CA GLU A 73 -12.76 -9.23 -2.37
C GLU A 73 -13.45 -8.55 -1.19
N SER A 74 -12.71 -8.24 -0.15
CA SER A 74 -13.23 -7.58 1.04
C SER A 74 -12.40 -6.36 1.42
N ASP A 75 -13.03 -5.34 2.01
CA ASP A 75 -12.38 -4.11 2.43
C ASP A 75 -11.59 -4.32 3.74
N SER A 76 -10.54 -5.15 3.66
CA SER A 76 -9.65 -5.49 4.77
C SER A 76 -8.26 -4.91 4.53
N PHE A 77 -7.73 -4.20 5.51
CA PHE A 77 -6.37 -3.65 5.46
C PHE A 77 -5.32 -4.77 5.36
N GLU A 78 -5.49 -5.82 6.13
CA GLU A 78 -4.61 -6.98 6.15
C GLU A 78 -4.54 -7.66 4.79
N LEU A 79 -5.69 -7.86 4.15
CA LEU A 79 -5.77 -8.42 2.80
C LEU A 79 -5.15 -7.49 1.76
N ALA A 80 -5.37 -6.18 1.86
CA ALA A 80 -4.81 -5.21 0.94
C ALA A 80 -3.27 -5.19 1.01
N VAL A 81 -2.71 -5.16 2.21
CA VAL A 81 -1.25 -5.21 2.43
C VAL A 81 -0.68 -6.54 1.94
N LEU A 82 -1.31 -7.66 2.30
CA LEU A 82 -0.89 -8.99 1.86
C LEU A 82 -0.87 -9.09 0.33
N LYS A 83 -1.92 -8.65 -0.33
CA LYS A 83 -2.03 -8.68 -1.79
C LYS A 83 -0.91 -7.90 -2.46
N GLY A 84 -0.68 -6.67 -2.03
CA GLY A 84 0.35 -5.80 -2.60
C GLY A 84 1.77 -6.30 -2.33
N LEU A 85 2.08 -6.67 -1.10
CA LEU A 85 3.42 -7.18 -0.74
C LEU A 85 3.73 -8.51 -1.40
N SER A 86 2.77 -9.45 -1.43
CA SER A 86 2.96 -10.74 -2.10
C SER A 86 3.27 -10.57 -3.58
N TYR A 87 2.61 -9.63 -4.24
CA TYR A 87 2.85 -9.36 -5.67
C TYR A 87 4.27 -8.83 -5.94
N LEU A 88 4.79 -7.95 -5.08
CA LEU A 88 6.08 -7.30 -5.30
C LEU A 88 7.27 -8.01 -4.64
N SER A 89 7.06 -8.82 -3.60
CA SER A 89 8.13 -9.41 -2.80
C SER A 89 9.01 -10.41 -3.55
N ASP A 90 8.55 -10.94 -4.67
CA ASP A 90 9.36 -11.86 -5.50
C ASP A 90 10.32 -11.12 -6.44
N THR A 91 10.00 -9.89 -6.80
CA THR A 91 10.74 -9.13 -7.83
C THR A 91 11.45 -7.89 -7.31
N CYS A 92 11.01 -7.33 -6.18
CA CYS A 92 11.55 -6.08 -5.65
C CYS A 92 12.37 -6.32 -4.38
N GLU A 93 13.56 -5.70 -4.34
CA GLU A 93 14.46 -5.79 -3.18
C GLU A 93 14.03 -4.88 -2.03
N ARG A 94 13.40 -3.77 -2.35
CA ARG A 94 12.78 -2.86 -1.39
C ARG A 94 11.40 -2.44 -1.87
N ILE A 95 10.47 -2.37 -0.94
CA ILE A 95 9.07 -2.07 -1.23
C ILE A 95 8.59 -0.98 -0.29
N PHE A 96 8.04 0.08 -0.90
CA PHE A 96 7.27 1.09 -0.17
C PHE A 96 5.82 0.64 -0.03
N VAL A 97 5.21 0.95 1.09
CA VAL A 97 3.76 0.80 1.29
C VAL A 97 3.23 2.14 1.76
N GLY A 98 2.33 2.69 0.99
CA GLY A 98 1.65 3.94 1.29
C GLY A 98 0.15 3.81 1.07
N ASP A 99 -0.60 4.76 1.60
CA ASP A 99 -2.03 4.74 1.55
C ASP A 99 -2.57 6.07 1.01
N ILE A 100 -3.67 6.01 0.31
CA ILE A 100 -4.24 7.17 -0.39
C ILE A 100 -4.69 8.29 0.54
N ARG A 101 -4.91 8.02 1.82
CA ARG A 101 -5.24 9.04 2.81
C ARG A 101 -4.10 10.01 3.07
N PHE A 102 -2.84 9.59 2.76
CA PHE A 102 -1.62 10.37 2.95
C PHE A 102 -0.84 10.49 1.64
N PRO A 103 -1.41 11.16 0.62
CA PRO A 103 -0.85 11.18 -0.72
C PRO A 103 0.33 12.16 -0.88
N PHE A 104 0.51 13.05 0.09
CA PHE A 104 1.46 14.16 -0.02
C PHE A 104 2.77 13.83 0.68
N PHE A 105 3.70 13.22 -0.04
CA PHE A 105 5.07 13.07 0.38
C PHE A 105 6.02 13.52 -0.73
N GLN A 106 7.17 14.04 -0.33
CA GLN A 106 8.18 14.47 -1.28
C GLN A 106 9.03 13.28 -1.73
N PRO A 107 9.42 13.21 -3.02
CA PRO A 107 10.27 12.13 -3.53
C PRO A 107 11.58 11.98 -2.75
N ASP A 108 12.13 13.07 -2.20
CA ASP A 108 13.35 13.04 -1.39
C ASP A 108 13.23 12.17 -0.14
N ILE A 109 12.05 12.11 0.48
CA ILE A 109 11.80 11.22 1.61
C ILE A 109 11.93 9.76 1.19
N LEU A 110 11.40 9.40 0.04
CA LEU A 110 11.52 8.05 -0.52
C LEU A 110 12.98 7.70 -0.81
N VAL A 111 13.73 8.63 -1.40
CA VAL A 111 15.17 8.46 -1.66
C VAL A 111 15.97 8.29 -0.36
N MET A 112 15.63 9.05 0.68
CA MET A 112 16.26 8.90 2.00
C MET A 112 15.94 7.54 2.64
N MET A 113 14.69 7.09 2.55
CA MET A 113 14.29 5.80 3.12
C MET A 113 14.98 4.62 2.42
N GLN A 114 15.07 4.65 1.10
CA GLN A 114 15.72 3.54 0.36
C GLN A 114 17.22 3.42 0.63
N LYS A 115 17.90 4.53 0.97
CA LYS A 115 19.34 4.54 1.28
C LYS A 115 19.66 3.95 2.65
N ARG A 116 18.70 3.87 3.54
CA ARG A 116 18.90 3.30 4.87
C ARG A 116 18.85 1.77 4.81
N GLN A 117 19.81 1.12 5.46
CA GLN A 117 19.93 -0.34 5.47
C GLN A 117 19.04 -1.01 6.54
N ALA A 118 17.94 -0.40 6.92
CA ALA A 118 17.00 -1.00 7.84
C ALA A 118 16.02 -1.93 7.10
N GLU A 119 15.64 -3.02 7.74
CA GLU A 119 14.67 -3.96 7.16
C GLU A 119 13.27 -3.37 7.07
N LEU A 120 12.91 -2.54 8.04
CA LEU A 120 11.63 -1.84 8.10
C LEU A 120 11.85 -0.40 8.56
N LEU A 121 11.34 0.55 7.81
CA LEU A 121 11.37 1.98 8.11
C LEU A 121 9.96 2.54 8.00
N GLY A 122 9.59 3.38 8.95
CA GLY A 122 8.38 4.19 8.88
C GLY A 122 8.71 5.67 8.80
N ALA A 123 7.93 6.43 8.05
CA ALA A 123 7.99 7.88 8.10
C ALA A 123 7.26 8.39 9.34
N VAL A 124 7.82 9.39 9.99
CA VAL A 124 7.24 10.04 11.18
C VAL A 124 6.97 11.50 10.86
N TYR A 125 5.74 11.92 11.01
CA TYR A 125 5.31 13.30 10.82
C TYR A 125 4.75 13.85 12.12
N GLY A 126 5.32 14.96 12.61
CA GLY A 126 4.84 15.60 13.82
C GLY A 126 4.82 14.71 15.06
N GLY A 127 5.73 13.75 15.16
CA GLY A 127 5.82 12.79 16.28
C GLY A 127 4.90 11.59 16.17
N MET A 128 4.10 11.48 15.11
CA MET A 128 3.26 10.32 14.82
C MET A 128 3.82 9.53 13.64
N PHE A 129 3.70 8.19 13.69
CA PHE A 129 4.01 7.37 12.54
C PHE A 129 3.08 7.72 11.37
N GLY A 130 3.66 8.10 10.25
CA GLY A 130 2.94 8.22 8.99
C GLY A 130 2.61 6.83 8.42
N ASP A 131 1.65 6.82 7.51
CA ASP A 131 1.24 5.57 6.83
C ASP A 131 2.11 5.26 5.61
N LEU A 132 3.36 5.73 5.62
CA LEU A 132 4.38 5.41 4.63
C LEU A 132 5.46 4.57 5.29
N ILE A 133 5.66 3.37 4.79
CA ILE A 133 6.75 2.49 5.20
C ILE A 133 7.62 2.09 4.02
N CYS A 134 8.83 1.67 4.31
CA CYS A 134 9.74 1.03 3.38
C CYS A 134 10.28 -0.25 4.03
N THR A 135 10.14 -1.36 3.33
CA THR A 135 10.55 -2.68 3.82
C THR A 135 11.54 -3.35 2.87
N SER A 136 12.45 -4.16 3.41
CA SER A 136 13.28 -5.07 2.61
C SER A 136 12.43 -6.23 2.08
N GLN A 137 12.91 -6.90 1.05
CA GLN A 137 12.26 -8.09 0.50
C GLN A 137 12.07 -9.19 1.55
N ALA A 138 13.09 -9.45 2.36
CA ALA A 138 13.00 -10.47 3.41
C ALA A 138 11.96 -10.13 4.48
N CYS A 139 11.94 -8.88 4.92
CA CYS A 139 10.94 -8.40 5.87
C CYS A 139 9.52 -8.44 5.27
N ALA A 140 9.36 -8.04 4.00
CA ALA A 140 8.07 -8.11 3.30
C ALA A 140 7.51 -9.54 3.26
N ARG A 141 8.36 -10.52 2.95
CA ARG A 141 7.96 -11.94 2.96
C ARG A 141 7.56 -12.43 4.37
N ASN A 142 8.27 -11.98 5.41
CA ASN A 142 7.89 -12.31 6.79
C ASN A 142 6.56 -11.66 7.20
N ILE A 143 6.30 -10.44 6.78
CA ILE A 143 5.02 -9.76 6.98
C ILE A 143 3.91 -10.56 6.29
N CYS A 144 4.11 -10.97 5.04
CA CYS A 144 3.13 -11.78 4.31
C CYS A 144 2.78 -13.08 5.05
N LYS A 145 3.77 -13.82 5.54
CA LYS A 145 3.55 -15.05 6.30
C LYS A 145 2.73 -14.81 7.56
N LYS A 146 3.03 -13.74 8.29
CA LYS A 146 2.27 -13.38 9.50
C LYS A 146 0.84 -12.99 9.17
N LEU A 147 0.63 -12.24 8.09
CA LEU A 147 -0.71 -11.84 7.63
C LEU A 147 -1.53 -13.04 7.19
N GLU A 148 -0.95 -13.95 6.43
CA GLU A 148 -1.61 -15.21 6.02
C GLU A 148 -2.07 -16.01 7.23
N GLN A 149 -1.18 -16.21 8.21
CA GLN A 149 -1.49 -16.93 9.43
C GLN A 149 -2.62 -16.26 10.21
N GLN A 150 -2.62 -14.95 10.34
CA GLN A 150 -3.67 -14.23 11.08
C GLN A 150 -5.01 -14.23 10.36
N ILE A 151 -5.01 -14.18 9.04
CA ILE A 151 -6.23 -14.28 8.23
C ILE A 151 -6.82 -15.69 8.38
N GLU A 152 -6.01 -16.75 8.36
CA GLU A 152 -6.45 -18.12 8.61
C GLU A 152 -7.01 -18.29 10.04
N GLU A 153 -6.33 -17.81 11.06
CA GLU A 153 -6.79 -17.83 12.45
C GLU A 153 -8.11 -17.07 12.63
N SER A 154 -8.27 -15.93 11.97
CA SER A 154 -9.51 -15.14 11.99
C SER A 154 -10.66 -15.87 11.30
N ALA A 155 -10.40 -16.60 10.22
CA ALA A 155 -11.40 -17.41 9.53
C ALA A 155 -11.85 -18.61 10.39
N GLU A 156 -10.93 -19.26 11.10
CA GLU A 156 -11.23 -20.36 12.04
C GLU A 156 -12.01 -19.86 13.27
N MET A 157 -11.76 -18.63 13.71
CA MET A 157 -12.44 -18.02 14.86
C MET A 157 -13.78 -17.36 14.48
N ALA A 158 -14.12 -17.24 13.20
CA ALA A 158 -15.37 -16.60 12.72
C ALA A 158 -16.65 -17.35 13.15
N GLU A 159 -16.54 -18.53 13.73
CA GLU A 159 -17.65 -19.22 14.40
C GLU A 159 -17.90 -18.69 15.84
N GLY A 160 -17.10 -17.76 16.39
CA GLY A 160 -17.23 -17.38 17.79
C GLY A 160 -17.06 -15.92 18.17
N THR A 161 -16.07 -15.20 17.72
CA THR A 161 -15.87 -13.78 18.12
C THR A 161 -14.86 -13.08 17.23
N VAL A 162 -15.28 -12.00 16.59
CA VAL A 162 -14.38 -11.11 15.83
C VAL A 162 -13.46 -10.36 16.78
N ARG A 163 -12.19 -10.73 16.82
CA ARG A 163 -11.15 -9.87 17.37
C ARG A 163 -10.59 -9.03 16.23
N SER A 164 -10.79 -7.72 16.29
CA SER A 164 -10.06 -6.80 15.44
C SER A 164 -8.57 -6.89 15.77
N ILE A 165 -7.77 -7.38 14.84
CA ILE A 165 -6.32 -7.37 14.95
C ILE A 165 -5.87 -5.95 14.59
N GLY A 166 -5.35 -5.23 15.57
CA GLY A 166 -4.89 -3.85 15.34
C GLY A 166 -3.70 -3.83 14.38
N VAL A 167 -3.85 -3.08 13.30
CA VAL A 167 -2.84 -2.90 12.25
C VAL A 167 -1.47 -2.49 12.80
N ALA A 168 -1.44 -1.70 13.88
CA ALA A 168 -0.21 -1.29 14.55
C ALA A 168 0.67 -2.47 15.02
N ALA A 169 0.11 -3.66 15.19
CA ALA A 169 0.86 -4.85 15.59
C ALA A 169 1.79 -5.39 14.49
N PHE A 170 1.55 -5.03 13.21
CA PHE A 170 2.38 -5.48 12.07
C PHE A 170 3.64 -4.67 11.88
N TRP A 171 3.64 -3.43 12.34
CA TRP A 171 4.74 -2.50 12.13
C TRP A 171 5.70 -2.41 13.33
N LYS A 172 5.43 -3.14 14.36
CA LYS A 172 6.28 -3.20 15.56
C LYS A 172 7.27 -4.34 15.51
#